data_9191c23870c78cd4ecbc31874e7c6e81
#
_entry.id   9191c23870c78cd4ecbc31874e7c6e81
#
_cell.length_a   1.000
_cell.length_b   1.000
_cell.length_c   1.000
_cell.angle_alpha   90.00
_cell.angle_beta   90.00
_cell.angle_gamma   90.00
#
_symmetry.space_group_name_H-M   'P 1'
#
loop_
_entity.id
_entity.type
_entity.pdbx_description
1 polymer ?
#
loop_
_entity_poly.entity_id
_entity_poly.type
_entity_poly.pdbx_seq_one_letter_code
_entity_poly.pdbx_strand_id
1 'polypeptide(L)'
;MNSCHSENDNDYFHGIDKEVTEINQHQWKVYAIYKRELKKYQTTKDLKYLLSSKYVESFLDPDNKSKQISIIYELLRINDDENDYITIACNFFLSLKIEDTSPKLSLQFLNEAIKIDEKKENHFFLPHLYHAKGRWYFKHKNYSLAKIYFAKALRNFKKSDVLYIASMYNNFAMCNSKLRSVDSAINHIRFAIQLLRNKKNLTEDELFFMYIMKGNLGSFYLEKKDYAKAELYFNEQINFQIKAKKYHFNIVRNSDELFQLYELTKQPDKERKLANLLIGILPSLTNTKNKIIACALLRRYFARQNDMQNMKIFSDKLDVLNKRYNDEITKEVDNISDVLNGYIIKNINQKFDFKIRDHRRKNMLLLSLVLATIIISVNIILKIRERNKKEKERLERLNLLLESSKETLEKDIQMQKGKIKNLHMNLNLKIETEKAFLENLKKIKKSKNINAEETVKDLFFKINNLLQIDEKNNDFVSESSEESNAFMKKLSEMYPFLSEHDLKFCVYFRMNLSSKEIALLENITPGSVRVYKTKIKSKIGLGKEEELSAVLNTIK
;
A
#
# COMPACT_ATOMS: atom_id res chain seq x y z
N MET A 1 37.50 16.36 -7.33
CA MET A 1 37.94 15.35 -6.36
C MET A 1 36.79 14.59 -5.69
N ASN A 2 35.53 15.02 -5.76
CA ASN A 2 34.40 14.34 -5.10
C ASN A 2 33.83 13.11 -5.85
N SER A 3 34.10 12.91 -7.15
CA SER A 3 33.52 11.80 -7.91
C SER A 3 34.18 10.44 -7.62
N CYS A 4 35.50 10.41 -7.39
CA CYS A 4 36.19 9.14 -7.08
C CYS A 4 35.92 8.59 -5.68
N HIS A 5 35.57 9.44 -4.72
CA HIS A 5 35.18 8.98 -3.36
C HIS A 5 33.78 8.36 -3.35
N SER A 6 32.82 8.90 -4.12
CA SER A 6 31.45 8.40 -4.16
C SER A 6 31.32 7.01 -4.85
N GLU A 7 32.11 6.72 -5.86
CA GLU A 7 32.12 5.39 -6.50
C GLU A 7 32.65 4.30 -5.55
N ASN A 8 33.72 4.57 -4.83
CA ASN A 8 34.30 3.62 -3.87
C ASN A 8 33.34 3.37 -2.68
N ASP A 9 32.57 4.36 -2.26
CA ASP A 9 31.62 4.22 -1.17
C ASP A 9 30.37 3.42 -1.59
N ASN A 10 29.88 3.56 -2.83
CA ASN A 10 28.78 2.74 -3.35
C ASN A 10 29.16 1.25 -3.42
N ASP A 11 30.38 0.92 -3.82
CA ASP A 11 30.89 -0.46 -3.82
C ASP A 11 31.02 -1.00 -2.39
N TYR A 12 31.41 -0.16 -1.43
CA TYR A 12 31.44 -0.52 -0.02
C TYR A 12 30.04 -0.90 0.49
N PHE A 13 29.02 -0.08 0.23
CA PHE A 13 27.65 -0.36 0.63
C PHE A 13 27.09 -1.60 -0.05
N HIS A 14 27.41 -1.82 -1.32
CA HIS A 14 27.07 -3.06 -2.03
C HIS A 14 27.70 -4.28 -1.38
N GLY A 15 28.97 -4.19 -0.93
CA GLY A 15 29.63 -5.24 -0.18
C GLY A 15 28.93 -5.58 1.13
N ILE A 16 28.53 -4.55 1.89
CA ILE A 16 27.75 -4.71 3.13
C ILE A 16 26.39 -5.36 2.86
N ASP A 17 25.68 -4.92 1.83
CA ASP A 17 24.38 -5.50 1.45
C ASP A 17 24.49 -6.98 1.11
N LYS A 18 25.51 -7.35 0.35
CA LYS A 18 25.80 -8.74 0.00
C LYS A 18 26.08 -9.58 1.24
N GLU A 19 26.92 -9.08 2.16
CA GLU A 19 27.22 -9.75 3.42
C GLU A 19 25.95 -9.95 4.27
N VAL A 20 25.09 -8.95 4.39
CA VAL A 20 23.81 -9.04 5.10
C VAL A 20 22.88 -10.04 4.43
N THR A 21 22.77 -10.02 3.11
CA THR A 21 21.88 -10.91 2.35
C THR A 21 22.29 -12.37 2.49
N GLU A 22 23.58 -12.68 2.45
CA GLU A 22 24.12 -14.04 2.60
C GLU A 22 23.81 -14.63 3.99
N ILE A 23 23.72 -13.82 5.04
CA ILE A 23 23.56 -14.27 6.42
C ILE A 23 22.22 -13.90 7.07
N ASN A 24 21.29 -13.31 6.33
CA ASN A 24 20.03 -12.75 6.84
C ASN A 24 19.17 -13.75 7.63
N GLN A 25 19.34 -15.07 7.42
CA GLN A 25 18.67 -16.10 8.22
C GLN A 25 19.19 -16.18 9.68
N HIS A 26 20.33 -15.53 9.99
CA HIS A 26 20.99 -15.56 11.29
C HIS A 26 21.07 -14.16 11.90
N GLN A 27 20.03 -13.72 12.56
CA GLN A 27 19.89 -12.37 13.15
C GLN A 27 21.10 -11.94 14.01
N TRP A 28 21.71 -12.88 14.77
CA TRP A 28 22.90 -12.59 15.57
C TRP A 28 24.12 -12.20 14.73
N LYS A 29 24.25 -12.76 13.51
CA LYS A 29 25.34 -12.39 12.58
C LYS A 29 25.10 -11.00 11.99
N VAL A 30 23.85 -10.68 11.62
CA VAL A 30 23.46 -9.34 11.16
C VAL A 30 23.78 -8.30 12.25
N TYR A 31 23.45 -8.62 13.52
CA TYR A 31 23.80 -7.77 14.65
C TYR A 31 25.31 -7.57 14.82
N ALA A 32 26.12 -8.60 14.54
CA ALA A 32 27.58 -8.47 14.58
C ALA A 32 28.11 -7.50 13.52
N ILE A 33 27.57 -7.52 12.28
CA ILE A 33 27.90 -6.53 11.25
C ILE A 33 27.51 -5.14 11.71
N TYR A 34 26.30 -4.94 12.21
CA TYR A 34 25.83 -3.66 12.77
C TYR A 34 26.83 -3.11 13.78
N LYS A 35 27.23 -3.91 14.77
CA LYS A 35 28.19 -3.51 15.80
C LYS A 35 29.57 -3.20 15.23
N ARG A 36 30.04 -3.96 14.24
CA ARG A 36 31.31 -3.72 13.54
C ARG A 36 31.32 -2.35 12.87
N GLU A 37 30.28 -2.03 12.11
CA GLU A 37 30.16 -0.77 11.38
C GLU A 37 30.00 0.42 12.35
N LEU A 38 29.20 0.27 13.41
CA LEU A 38 29.04 1.27 14.44
C LEU A 38 30.35 1.58 15.18
N LYS A 39 31.15 0.55 15.48
CA LYS A 39 32.49 0.72 16.10
C LYS A 39 33.45 1.45 15.16
N LYS A 40 33.46 1.13 13.85
CA LYS A 40 34.26 1.87 12.87
C LYS A 40 33.89 3.36 12.87
N TYR A 41 32.59 3.68 12.88
CA TYR A 41 32.13 5.06 12.96
C TYR A 41 32.58 5.76 14.27
N GLN A 42 32.46 5.08 15.40
CA GLN A 42 32.90 5.64 16.68
C GLN A 42 34.38 6.02 16.69
N THR A 43 35.22 5.23 16.00
CA THR A 43 36.68 5.41 15.92
C THR A 43 37.06 6.46 14.88
N THR A 44 36.50 6.40 13.69
CA THR A 44 36.93 7.21 12.54
C THR A 44 36.13 8.48 12.36
N LYS A 45 34.88 8.52 12.88
CA LYS A 45 33.88 9.57 12.63
C LYS A 45 33.50 9.73 11.16
N ASP A 46 33.89 8.78 10.30
CA ASP A 46 33.55 8.76 8.89
C ASP A 46 32.07 8.38 8.70
N LEU A 47 31.33 9.23 7.99
CA LEU A 47 29.88 9.11 7.78
C LEU A 47 29.49 7.80 7.08
N LYS A 48 30.37 7.27 6.23
CA LYS A 48 30.20 5.99 5.53
C LYS A 48 29.86 4.85 6.49
N TYR A 49 30.56 4.77 7.62
CA TYR A 49 30.32 3.72 8.61
C TYR A 49 29.04 3.93 9.42
N LEU A 50 28.63 5.18 9.63
CA LEU A 50 27.32 5.47 10.22
C LEU A 50 26.19 5.03 9.27
N LEU A 51 26.28 5.39 7.99
CA LEU A 51 25.32 4.96 6.96
C LEU A 51 25.25 3.44 6.87
N SER A 52 26.41 2.74 6.84
CA SER A 52 26.46 1.27 6.82
C SER A 52 25.80 0.68 8.07
N SER A 53 26.09 1.20 9.26
CA SER A 53 25.48 0.70 10.49
C SER A 53 23.97 0.88 10.49
N LYS A 54 23.46 2.04 10.08
CA LYS A 54 22.03 2.31 9.94
C LYS A 54 21.36 1.46 8.87
N TYR A 55 22.05 1.21 7.76
CA TYR A 55 21.60 0.30 6.72
C TYR A 55 21.38 -1.11 7.29
N VAL A 56 22.37 -1.64 7.99
CA VAL A 56 22.28 -2.96 8.63
C VAL A 56 21.23 -2.99 9.74
N GLU A 57 21.09 -1.91 10.52
CA GLU A 57 20.06 -1.77 11.56
C GLU A 57 18.64 -2.00 11.00
N SER A 58 18.37 -1.59 9.76
CA SER A 58 17.07 -1.78 9.11
C SER A 58 16.67 -3.25 8.91
N PHE A 59 17.59 -4.21 9.05
CA PHE A 59 17.36 -5.65 8.95
C PHE A 59 17.25 -6.37 10.30
N LEU A 60 17.55 -5.68 11.43
CA LEU A 60 17.60 -6.32 12.75
C LEU A 60 16.24 -6.67 13.34
N ASP A 61 15.19 -6.03 12.91
CA ASP A 61 13.82 -6.24 13.44
C ASP A 61 12.85 -6.41 12.27
N PRO A 62 12.86 -7.58 11.58
CA PRO A 62 12.10 -7.78 10.36
C PRO A 62 10.58 -7.72 10.54
N ASP A 63 10.09 -7.98 11.76
CA ASP A 63 8.66 -8.00 12.06
C ASP A 63 8.11 -6.60 12.41
N ASN A 64 8.97 -5.64 12.75
CA ASN A 64 8.57 -4.29 13.12
C ASN A 64 8.68 -3.31 11.94
N LYS A 65 7.65 -3.31 11.10
CA LYS A 65 7.61 -2.54 9.86
C LYS A 65 7.72 -1.03 10.07
N SER A 66 7.05 -0.48 11.09
CA SER A 66 7.11 0.96 11.38
C SER A 66 8.50 1.41 11.83
N LYS A 67 9.19 0.61 12.66
CA LYS A 67 10.57 0.86 13.07
C LYS A 67 11.52 0.82 11.88
N GLN A 68 11.37 -0.17 11.00
CA GLN A 68 12.18 -0.26 9.77
C GLN A 68 11.99 0.97 8.89
N ILE A 69 10.75 1.40 8.66
CA ILE A 69 10.44 2.62 7.89
C ILE A 69 11.11 3.85 8.53
N SER A 70 11.06 3.98 9.86
CA SER A 70 11.71 5.07 10.59
C SER A 70 13.23 5.08 10.36
N ILE A 71 13.88 3.91 10.46
CA ILE A 71 15.34 3.78 10.24
C ILE A 71 15.69 4.13 8.79
N ILE A 72 14.91 3.68 7.81
CA ILE A 72 15.15 3.97 6.39
C ILE A 72 15.03 5.47 6.11
N TYR A 73 14.06 6.15 6.70
CA TYR A 73 13.94 7.61 6.56
C TYR A 73 15.09 8.36 7.27
N GLU A 74 15.53 7.86 8.43
CA GLU A 74 16.72 8.42 9.09
C GLU A 74 17.96 8.25 8.21
N LEU A 75 18.11 7.08 7.58
CA LEU A 75 19.19 6.77 6.66
C LEU A 75 19.20 7.70 5.44
N LEU A 76 18.04 7.91 4.79
CA LEU A 76 17.90 8.88 3.70
C LEU A 76 18.31 10.29 4.13
N ARG A 77 17.90 10.71 5.33
CA ARG A 77 18.23 12.02 5.87
C ARG A 77 19.73 12.19 6.12
N ILE A 78 20.39 11.16 6.66
CA ILE A 78 21.83 11.22 6.94
C ILE A 78 22.62 11.17 5.63
N ASN A 79 22.14 10.41 4.65
CA ASN A 79 22.77 10.27 3.34
C ASN A 79 22.74 11.58 2.53
N ASP A 80 21.69 12.39 2.69
CA ASP A 80 21.48 13.68 2.00
C ASP A 80 21.80 13.63 0.48
N ASP A 81 21.38 12.54 -0.16
CA ASP A 81 21.58 12.21 -1.58
C ASP A 81 23.07 12.11 -2.03
N GLU A 82 24.02 12.03 -1.10
CA GLU A 82 25.45 11.90 -1.41
C GLU A 82 25.81 10.52 -2.00
N ASN A 83 25.18 9.45 -1.51
CA ASN A 83 25.46 8.08 -1.94
C ASN A 83 24.24 7.48 -2.64
N ASP A 84 24.34 7.33 -3.95
CA ASP A 84 23.26 6.79 -4.79
C ASP A 84 22.82 5.39 -4.36
N TYR A 85 23.76 4.52 -3.98
CA TYR A 85 23.44 3.16 -3.50
C TYR A 85 22.45 3.19 -2.34
N ILE A 86 22.70 4.02 -1.34
CA ILE A 86 21.84 4.17 -0.18
C ILE A 86 20.49 4.77 -0.56
N THR A 87 20.48 5.81 -1.42
CA THR A 87 19.25 6.44 -1.90
C THR A 87 18.37 5.43 -2.66
N ILE A 88 18.96 4.64 -3.57
CA ILE A 88 18.25 3.60 -4.33
C ILE A 88 17.71 2.53 -3.40
N ALA A 89 18.54 1.98 -2.51
CA ALA A 89 18.15 0.93 -1.57
C ALA A 89 17.01 1.38 -0.65
N CYS A 90 17.11 2.57 -0.09
CA CYS A 90 16.08 3.14 0.78
C CYS A 90 14.74 3.33 0.06
N ASN A 91 14.75 3.93 -1.14
CA ASN A 91 13.55 4.09 -1.95
C ASN A 91 12.94 2.73 -2.34
N PHE A 92 13.77 1.76 -2.68
CA PHE A 92 13.33 0.40 -2.97
C PHE A 92 12.65 -0.25 -1.75
N PHE A 93 13.29 -0.23 -0.60
CA PHE A 93 12.73 -0.83 0.62
C PHE A 93 11.47 -0.12 1.09
N LEU A 94 11.42 1.22 1.04
CA LEU A 94 10.19 1.97 1.31
C LEU A 94 9.06 1.53 0.39
N SER A 95 9.34 1.40 -0.91
CA SER A 95 8.34 0.98 -1.89
C SER A 95 7.71 -0.37 -1.52
N LEU A 96 8.54 -1.35 -1.11
CA LEU A 96 8.07 -2.67 -0.72
C LEU A 96 7.26 -2.65 0.59
N LYS A 97 7.69 -1.83 1.56
CA LYS A 97 7.06 -1.78 2.89
C LYS A 97 5.70 -1.08 2.90
N ILE A 98 5.50 -0.09 2.04
CA ILE A 98 4.24 0.68 2.02
C ILE A 98 3.30 0.28 0.88
N GLU A 99 3.62 -0.76 0.10
CA GLU A 99 2.83 -1.19 -1.07
C GLU A 99 1.36 -1.47 -0.73
N ASP A 100 1.09 -2.09 0.42
CA ASP A 100 -0.27 -2.45 0.83
C ASP A 100 -1.05 -1.28 1.43
N THR A 101 -0.35 -0.36 2.11
CA THR A 101 -0.96 0.78 2.82
C THR A 101 -1.07 2.03 1.95
N SER A 102 -0.09 2.26 1.08
CA SER A 102 -0.02 3.44 0.22
C SER A 102 0.52 3.10 -1.18
N PRO A 103 -0.27 2.40 -2.02
CA PRO A 103 0.21 1.89 -3.32
C PRO A 103 0.76 2.98 -4.26
N LYS A 104 0.13 4.15 -4.29
CA LYS A 104 0.58 5.27 -5.13
C LYS A 104 1.94 5.80 -4.70
N LEU A 105 2.15 5.97 -3.40
CA LEU A 105 3.42 6.42 -2.84
C LEU A 105 4.50 5.35 -3.01
N SER A 106 4.16 4.07 -2.84
CA SER A 106 5.04 2.94 -3.15
C SER A 106 5.57 3.02 -4.58
N LEU A 107 4.68 3.27 -5.56
CA LEU A 107 5.09 3.41 -6.96
C LEU A 107 5.99 4.64 -7.19
N GLN A 108 5.77 5.74 -6.47
CA GLN A 108 6.63 6.92 -6.57
C GLN A 108 8.05 6.63 -6.10
N PHE A 109 8.23 6.02 -4.94
CA PHE A 109 9.53 5.59 -4.44
C PHE A 109 10.23 4.61 -5.40
N LEU A 110 9.47 3.64 -5.91
CA LEU A 110 10.01 2.68 -6.87
C LEU A 110 10.46 3.33 -8.18
N ASN A 111 9.71 4.31 -8.68
CA ASN A 111 10.08 5.07 -9.88
C ASN A 111 11.33 5.92 -9.64
N GLU A 112 11.46 6.54 -8.46
CA GLU A 112 12.65 7.33 -8.14
C GLU A 112 13.90 6.44 -8.02
N ALA A 113 13.79 5.29 -7.38
CA ALA A 113 14.88 4.32 -7.34
C ALA A 113 15.31 3.87 -8.75
N ILE A 114 14.34 3.56 -9.63
CA ILE A 114 14.62 3.17 -11.03
C ILE A 114 15.32 4.30 -11.77
N LYS A 115 14.81 5.53 -11.65
CA LYS A 115 15.36 6.70 -12.35
C LYS A 115 16.82 6.97 -11.97
N ILE A 116 17.19 6.73 -10.70
CA ILE A 116 18.57 6.90 -10.25
C ILE A 116 19.44 5.76 -10.78
N ASP A 117 19.01 4.49 -10.63
CA ASP A 117 19.79 3.32 -10.98
C ASP A 117 19.96 3.14 -12.50
N GLU A 118 18.97 3.55 -13.32
CA GLU A 118 19.07 3.58 -14.79
C GLU A 118 20.19 4.48 -15.30
N LYS A 119 20.63 5.47 -14.52
CA LYS A 119 21.72 6.39 -14.89
C LYS A 119 23.10 5.88 -14.51
N LYS A 120 23.18 4.77 -13.78
CA LYS A 120 24.44 4.20 -13.30
C LYS A 120 24.89 3.05 -14.17
N GLU A 121 26.19 2.92 -14.40
CA GLU A 121 26.75 1.81 -15.17
C GLU A 121 26.60 0.47 -14.44
N ASN A 122 26.74 0.47 -13.12
CA ASN A 122 26.75 -0.75 -12.30
C ASN A 122 25.38 -1.38 -12.06
N HIS A 123 24.27 -0.63 -12.23
CA HIS A 123 22.89 -1.11 -12.09
C HIS A 123 22.67 -2.05 -10.89
N PHE A 124 22.97 -1.61 -9.67
CA PHE A 124 22.99 -2.44 -8.46
C PHE A 124 21.65 -3.14 -8.16
N PHE A 125 20.53 -2.44 -8.37
CA PHE A 125 19.19 -2.91 -8.04
C PHE A 125 18.26 -3.04 -9.24
N LEU A 126 18.65 -2.61 -10.41
CA LEU A 126 17.76 -2.42 -11.56
C LEU A 126 16.90 -3.66 -11.89
N PRO A 127 17.44 -4.90 -11.92
CA PRO A 127 16.63 -6.08 -12.17
C PRO A 127 15.56 -6.29 -11.08
N HIS A 128 15.90 -6.06 -9.82
CA HIS A 128 14.98 -6.20 -8.69
C HIS A 128 13.92 -5.09 -8.67
N LEU A 129 14.30 -3.87 -9.03
CA LEU A 129 13.40 -2.72 -9.16
C LEU A 129 12.36 -2.95 -10.26
N TYR A 130 12.79 -3.41 -11.44
CA TYR A 130 11.86 -3.76 -12.51
C TYR A 130 10.96 -4.93 -12.13
N HIS A 131 11.51 -5.95 -11.43
CA HIS A 131 10.72 -7.05 -10.91
C HIS A 131 9.63 -6.55 -9.95
N ALA A 132 9.98 -5.70 -8.98
CA ALA A 132 9.02 -5.11 -8.05
C ALA A 132 7.94 -4.29 -8.77
N LYS A 133 8.34 -3.50 -9.78
CA LYS A 133 7.39 -2.73 -10.60
C LYS A 133 6.46 -3.61 -11.42
N GLY A 134 6.97 -4.72 -11.96
CA GLY A 134 6.16 -5.75 -12.62
C GLY A 134 5.13 -6.36 -11.66
N ARG A 135 5.53 -6.70 -10.44
CA ARG A 135 4.63 -7.19 -9.38
C ARG A 135 3.58 -6.15 -9.00
N TRP A 136 3.96 -4.90 -8.88
CA TRP A 136 3.03 -3.80 -8.60
C TRP A 136 1.93 -3.73 -9.66
N TYR A 137 2.30 -3.72 -10.96
CA TYR A 137 1.31 -3.73 -12.05
C TYR A 137 0.45 -5.00 -12.07
N PHE A 138 1.04 -6.16 -11.78
CA PHE A 138 0.29 -7.42 -11.68
C PHE A 138 -0.79 -7.35 -10.60
N LYS A 139 -0.44 -6.87 -9.41
CA LYS A 139 -1.36 -6.68 -8.28
C LYS A 139 -2.50 -5.72 -8.61
N HIS A 140 -2.20 -4.68 -9.41
CA HIS A 140 -3.18 -3.70 -9.90
C HIS A 140 -3.86 -4.14 -11.22
N LYS A 141 -3.79 -5.44 -11.55
CA LYS A 141 -4.47 -6.07 -12.69
C LYS A 141 -4.04 -5.54 -14.07
N ASN A 142 -2.95 -4.80 -14.16
CA ASN A 142 -2.38 -4.39 -15.45
C ASN A 142 -1.33 -5.41 -15.91
N TYR A 143 -1.80 -6.55 -16.39
CA TYR A 143 -0.97 -7.70 -16.72
C TYR A 143 -0.05 -7.44 -17.92
N SER A 144 -0.46 -6.60 -18.85
CA SER A 144 0.36 -6.21 -20.01
C SER A 144 1.58 -5.39 -19.58
N LEU A 145 1.40 -4.37 -18.76
CA LEU A 145 2.53 -3.60 -18.22
C LEU A 145 3.39 -4.46 -17.28
N ALA A 146 2.78 -5.34 -16.48
CA ALA A 146 3.52 -6.28 -15.65
C ALA A 146 4.51 -7.11 -16.49
N LYS A 147 4.06 -7.68 -17.63
CA LYS A 147 4.93 -8.42 -18.55
C LYS A 147 6.09 -7.59 -19.09
N ILE A 148 5.85 -6.33 -19.44
CA ILE A 148 6.90 -5.43 -19.92
C ILE A 148 7.99 -5.25 -18.86
N TYR A 149 7.60 -5.00 -17.60
CA TYR A 149 8.57 -4.81 -16.53
C TYR A 149 9.26 -6.12 -16.11
N PHE A 150 8.58 -7.25 -16.13
CA PHE A 150 9.23 -8.55 -15.95
C PHE A 150 10.24 -8.86 -17.07
N ALA A 151 9.94 -8.47 -18.31
CA ALA A 151 10.89 -8.60 -19.42
C ALA A 151 12.11 -7.69 -19.24
N LYS A 152 11.91 -6.45 -18.76
CA LYS A 152 13.01 -5.56 -18.40
C LYS A 152 13.87 -6.17 -17.28
N ALA A 153 13.25 -6.71 -16.24
CA ALA A 153 13.96 -7.39 -15.15
C ALA A 153 14.78 -8.57 -15.67
N LEU A 154 14.18 -9.44 -16.49
CA LEU A 154 14.83 -10.62 -17.06
C LEU A 154 16.09 -10.28 -17.86
N ARG A 155 16.06 -9.19 -18.64
CA ARG A 155 17.22 -8.75 -19.45
C ARG A 155 18.38 -8.26 -18.59
N ASN A 156 18.12 -7.82 -17.37
CA ASN A 156 19.12 -7.26 -16.45
C ASN A 156 19.62 -8.27 -15.41
N PHE A 157 18.98 -9.43 -15.24
CA PHE A 157 19.51 -10.49 -14.39
C PHE A 157 20.72 -11.19 -15.05
N LYS A 158 21.71 -11.51 -14.24
CA LYS A 158 22.88 -12.31 -14.69
C LYS A 158 22.46 -13.75 -14.95
N LYS A 159 23.14 -14.45 -15.83
CA LYS A 159 22.87 -15.88 -16.12
C LYS A 159 23.02 -16.77 -14.87
N SER A 160 23.82 -16.35 -13.91
CA SER A 160 23.99 -17.02 -12.60
C SER A 160 22.75 -16.94 -11.72
N ASP A 161 21.87 -15.95 -11.94
CA ASP A 161 20.73 -15.63 -11.07
C ASP A 161 19.53 -16.53 -11.40
N VAL A 162 19.77 -17.84 -11.43
CA VAL A 162 18.81 -18.83 -11.93
C VAL A 162 17.46 -18.75 -11.23
N LEU A 163 17.44 -18.51 -9.92
CA LEU A 163 16.20 -18.37 -9.15
C LEU A 163 15.36 -17.16 -9.64
N TYR A 164 16.02 -16.01 -9.83
CA TYR A 164 15.32 -14.82 -10.30
C TYR A 164 14.85 -14.96 -11.75
N ILE A 165 15.65 -15.60 -12.61
CA ILE A 165 15.26 -15.92 -13.99
C ILE A 165 14.03 -16.83 -13.99
N ALA A 166 14.03 -17.89 -13.19
CA ALA A 166 12.87 -18.77 -13.03
C ALA A 166 11.65 -18.01 -12.48
N SER A 167 11.87 -17.07 -11.55
CA SER A 167 10.81 -16.20 -11.05
C SER A 167 10.20 -15.33 -12.14
N MET A 168 10.99 -14.78 -13.07
CA MET A 168 10.46 -14.00 -14.20
C MET A 168 9.57 -14.86 -15.11
N TYR A 169 10.00 -16.07 -15.43
CA TYR A 169 9.18 -16.99 -16.25
C TYR A 169 7.89 -17.43 -15.52
N ASN A 170 7.95 -17.65 -14.20
CA ASN A 170 6.75 -17.84 -13.39
C ASN A 170 5.81 -16.63 -13.45
N ASN A 171 6.34 -15.42 -13.37
CA ASN A 171 5.54 -14.21 -13.44
C ASN A 171 4.93 -14.00 -14.84
N PHE A 172 5.65 -14.33 -15.91
CA PHE A 172 5.07 -14.38 -17.25
C PHE A 172 3.93 -15.41 -17.34
N ALA A 173 4.09 -16.59 -16.75
CA ALA A 173 3.05 -17.60 -16.70
C ALA A 173 1.80 -17.07 -16.00
N MET A 174 1.97 -16.45 -14.84
CA MET A 174 0.86 -15.84 -14.09
C MET A 174 0.15 -14.74 -14.90
N CYS A 175 0.90 -13.87 -15.58
CA CYS A 175 0.30 -12.86 -16.46
C CYS A 175 -0.45 -13.47 -17.63
N ASN A 176 0.12 -14.50 -18.27
CA ASN A 176 -0.49 -15.16 -19.42
C ASN A 176 -1.80 -15.88 -19.06
N SER A 177 -1.87 -16.55 -17.90
CA SER A 177 -3.13 -17.11 -17.38
C SER A 177 -4.19 -16.02 -17.22
N LYS A 178 -3.84 -14.90 -16.56
CA LYS A 178 -4.77 -13.76 -16.40
C LYS A 178 -5.21 -13.13 -17.73
N LEU A 179 -4.39 -13.24 -18.77
CA LEU A 179 -4.69 -12.84 -20.15
C LEU A 179 -5.34 -13.97 -20.99
N ARG A 180 -5.79 -15.04 -20.36
CA ARG A 180 -6.44 -16.22 -20.98
C ARG A 180 -5.57 -16.99 -21.97
N SER A 181 -4.23 -16.89 -21.85
CA SER A 181 -3.26 -17.63 -22.67
C SER A 181 -2.66 -18.78 -21.86
N VAL A 182 -3.49 -19.75 -21.46
CA VAL A 182 -3.12 -20.81 -20.50
C VAL A 182 -2.01 -21.72 -21.03
N ASP A 183 -1.99 -22.04 -22.32
CA ASP A 183 -0.92 -22.86 -22.90
C ASP A 183 0.44 -22.15 -22.82
N SER A 184 0.48 -20.86 -23.10
CA SER A 184 1.69 -20.06 -22.90
C SER A 184 2.08 -20.01 -21.43
N ALA A 185 1.13 -19.94 -20.50
CA ALA A 185 1.40 -19.98 -19.07
C ALA A 185 2.06 -21.31 -18.67
N ILE A 186 1.50 -22.44 -19.14
CA ILE A 186 2.06 -23.78 -18.90
C ILE A 186 3.48 -23.90 -19.45
N ASN A 187 3.73 -23.42 -20.66
CA ASN A 187 5.06 -23.47 -21.27
C ASN A 187 6.10 -22.66 -20.47
N HIS A 188 5.76 -21.43 -20.08
CA HIS A 188 6.67 -20.60 -19.28
C HIS A 188 6.99 -21.22 -17.91
N ILE A 189 5.98 -21.75 -17.22
CA ILE A 189 6.21 -22.30 -15.89
C ILE A 189 6.97 -23.63 -15.94
N ARG A 190 6.74 -24.45 -16.96
CA ARG A 190 7.53 -25.67 -17.19
C ARG A 190 8.99 -25.33 -17.45
N PHE A 191 9.26 -24.31 -18.27
CA PHE A 191 10.59 -23.82 -18.51
C PHE A 191 11.26 -23.33 -17.21
N ALA A 192 10.54 -22.56 -16.39
CA ALA A 192 11.04 -22.09 -15.09
C ALA A 192 11.41 -23.25 -14.15
N ILE A 193 10.57 -24.28 -14.08
CA ILE A 193 10.84 -25.49 -13.28
C ILE A 193 12.07 -26.23 -13.82
N GLN A 194 12.21 -26.34 -15.16
CA GLN A 194 13.35 -27.00 -15.79
C GLN A 194 14.66 -26.26 -15.52
N LEU A 195 14.65 -24.92 -15.55
CA LEU A 195 15.83 -24.11 -15.19
C LEU A 195 16.37 -24.46 -13.80
N LEU A 196 15.49 -24.56 -12.81
CA LEU A 196 15.90 -24.95 -11.46
C LEU A 196 16.35 -26.42 -11.39
N ARG A 197 15.65 -27.34 -12.04
CA ARG A 197 16.01 -28.78 -12.07
C ARG A 197 17.41 -29.05 -12.65
N ASN A 198 17.84 -28.21 -13.59
CA ASN A 198 19.15 -28.35 -14.22
C ASN A 198 20.31 -27.88 -13.30
N LYS A 199 20.00 -27.25 -12.16
CA LYS A 199 21.00 -26.86 -11.18
C LYS A 199 21.39 -28.07 -10.33
N LYS A 200 22.70 -28.33 -10.19
CA LYS A 200 23.22 -29.52 -9.47
C LYS A 200 22.80 -29.57 -7.99
N ASN A 201 22.82 -28.42 -7.32
CA ASN A 201 22.46 -28.29 -5.90
C ASN A 201 21.43 -27.18 -5.74
N LEU A 202 20.20 -27.51 -5.41
CA LEU A 202 19.16 -26.55 -5.07
C LEU A 202 19.31 -26.15 -3.60
N THR A 203 19.23 -24.86 -3.34
CA THR A 203 19.02 -24.36 -1.98
C THR A 203 17.61 -24.69 -1.49
N GLU A 204 17.35 -24.58 -0.19
CA GLU A 204 16.02 -24.79 0.38
C GLU A 204 15.00 -23.83 -0.26
N ASP A 205 15.37 -22.57 -0.46
CA ASP A 205 14.50 -21.54 -1.07
C ASP A 205 14.21 -21.84 -2.55
N GLU A 206 15.19 -22.29 -3.31
CA GLU A 206 15.00 -22.69 -4.72
C GLU A 206 14.10 -23.91 -4.84
N LEU A 207 14.28 -24.89 -3.98
CA LEU A 207 13.44 -26.07 -3.91
C LEU A 207 12.00 -25.67 -3.52
N PHE A 208 11.87 -24.84 -2.52
CA PHE A 208 10.57 -24.31 -2.10
C PHE A 208 9.87 -23.55 -3.24
N PHE A 209 10.59 -22.66 -3.92
CA PHE A 209 10.05 -21.90 -5.04
C PHE A 209 9.63 -22.82 -6.20
N MET A 210 10.38 -23.88 -6.47
CA MET A 210 10.02 -24.88 -7.48
C MET A 210 8.67 -25.53 -7.16
N TYR A 211 8.39 -25.85 -5.89
CA TYR A 211 7.10 -26.40 -5.50
C TYR A 211 5.97 -25.37 -5.54
N ILE A 212 6.22 -24.08 -5.29
CA ILE A 212 5.24 -23.02 -5.57
C ILE A 212 4.87 -23.00 -7.06
N MET A 213 5.86 -23.08 -7.94
CA MET A 213 5.61 -23.13 -9.39
C MET A 213 4.82 -24.36 -9.80
N LYS A 214 5.03 -25.52 -9.16
CA LYS A 214 4.19 -26.70 -9.39
C LYS A 214 2.74 -26.46 -9.00
N GLY A 215 2.48 -25.80 -7.87
CA GLY A 215 1.12 -25.39 -7.49
C GLY A 215 0.47 -24.47 -8.52
N ASN A 216 1.21 -23.45 -8.99
CA ASN A 216 0.71 -22.57 -10.05
C ASN A 216 0.42 -23.36 -11.35
N LEU A 217 1.26 -24.36 -11.67
CA LEU A 217 1.02 -25.26 -12.79
C LEU A 217 -0.26 -26.10 -12.61
N GLY A 218 -0.54 -26.53 -11.37
CA GLY A 218 -1.81 -27.16 -10.99
C GLY A 218 -3.01 -26.26 -11.30
N SER A 219 -2.93 -24.97 -10.94
CA SER A 219 -3.96 -23.97 -11.25
C SER A 219 -4.21 -23.85 -12.76
N PHE A 220 -3.14 -23.83 -13.57
CA PHE A 220 -3.27 -23.73 -15.03
C PHE A 220 -3.89 -25.00 -15.65
N TYR A 221 -3.59 -26.19 -15.12
CA TYR A 221 -4.24 -27.42 -15.55
C TYR A 221 -5.69 -27.50 -15.11
N LEU A 222 -6.04 -26.95 -13.95
CA LEU A 222 -7.43 -26.81 -13.51
C LEU A 222 -8.22 -25.92 -14.47
N GLU A 223 -7.64 -24.79 -14.87
CA GLU A 223 -8.23 -23.87 -15.86
C GLU A 223 -8.43 -24.57 -17.22
N LYS A 224 -7.52 -25.48 -17.62
CA LYS A 224 -7.63 -26.34 -18.80
C LYS A 224 -8.60 -27.53 -18.62
N LYS A 225 -9.15 -27.73 -17.42
CA LYS A 225 -9.97 -28.90 -17.06
C LYS A 225 -9.21 -30.24 -17.12
N ASP A 226 -7.88 -30.22 -17.09
CA ASP A 226 -7.05 -31.43 -16.93
C ASP A 226 -6.92 -31.72 -15.43
N TYR A 227 -8.00 -32.23 -14.85
CA TYR A 227 -8.14 -32.43 -13.41
C TYR A 227 -7.07 -33.38 -12.83
N ALA A 228 -6.67 -34.38 -13.60
CA ALA A 228 -5.68 -35.35 -13.16
C ALA A 228 -4.31 -34.68 -12.95
N LYS A 229 -3.85 -33.86 -13.90
CA LYS A 229 -2.61 -33.13 -13.76
C LYS A 229 -2.71 -32.01 -12.72
N ALA A 230 -3.85 -31.33 -12.63
CA ALA A 230 -4.08 -30.32 -11.61
C ALA A 230 -3.91 -30.92 -10.21
N GLU A 231 -4.58 -32.04 -9.94
CA GLU A 231 -4.49 -32.76 -8.66
C GLU A 231 -3.06 -33.21 -8.36
N LEU A 232 -2.38 -33.80 -9.35
CA LEU A 232 -0.99 -34.25 -9.19
C LEU A 232 -0.09 -33.12 -8.69
N TYR A 233 -0.11 -31.96 -9.37
CA TYR A 233 0.80 -30.87 -9.03
C TYR A 233 0.44 -30.18 -7.71
N PHE A 234 -0.84 -30.04 -7.38
CA PHE A 234 -1.25 -29.53 -6.07
C PHE A 234 -0.79 -30.46 -4.94
N ASN A 235 -0.99 -31.77 -5.11
CA ASN A 235 -0.57 -32.74 -4.09
C ASN A 235 0.96 -32.80 -3.95
N GLU A 236 1.72 -32.68 -5.02
CA GLU A 236 3.18 -32.59 -4.95
C GLU A 236 3.62 -31.39 -4.10
N GLN A 237 3.01 -30.22 -4.29
CA GLN A 237 3.31 -29.03 -3.50
C GLN A 237 2.92 -29.22 -2.04
N ILE A 238 1.71 -29.66 -1.76
CA ILE A 238 1.19 -29.85 -0.39
C ILE A 238 2.07 -30.85 0.36
N ASN A 239 2.37 -31.99 -0.24
CA ASN A 239 3.19 -33.02 0.37
C ASN A 239 4.60 -32.52 0.71
N PHE A 240 5.18 -31.70 -0.17
CA PHE A 240 6.48 -31.07 0.13
C PHE A 240 6.37 -30.15 1.35
N GLN A 241 5.35 -29.31 1.42
CA GLN A 241 5.18 -28.35 2.51
C GLN A 241 4.88 -29.02 3.84
N ILE A 242 4.11 -30.09 3.85
CA ILE A 242 3.87 -30.91 5.04
C ILE A 242 5.18 -31.52 5.55
N LYS A 243 5.99 -32.11 4.66
CA LYS A 243 7.28 -32.69 5.03
C LYS A 243 8.27 -31.66 5.56
N ALA A 244 8.31 -30.48 4.94
CA ALA A 244 9.18 -29.40 5.36
C ALA A 244 8.75 -28.75 6.68
N LYS A 245 7.53 -28.99 7.18
CA LYS A 245 6.91 -28.35 8.36
C LYS A 245 7.01 -26.82 8.34
N LYS A 246 7.11 -26.24 7.16
CA LYS A 246 7.26 -24.81 6.91
C LYS A 246 6.27 -24.37 5.84
N TYR A 247 5.98 -23.08 5.79
CA TYR A 247 5.24 -22.45 4.68
C TYR A 247 3.79 -22.95 4.51
N HIS A 248 3.12 -23.34 5.59
CA HIS A 248 1.74 -23.85 5.57
C HIS A 248 0.74 -22.89 4.91
N PHE A 249 1.06 -21.59 4.82
CA PHE A 249 0.23 -20.60 4.12
C PHE A 249 0.00 -20.91 2.63
N ASN A 250 0.94 -21.58 1.95
CA ASN A 250 0.75 -21.96 0.56
C ASN A 250 -0.21 -23.14 0.40
N ILE A 251 -0.33 -24.00 1.43
CA ILE A 251 -1.38 -25.03 1.47
C ILE A 251 -2.74 -24.35 1.43
N VAL A 252 -2.96 -23.35 2.29
CA VAL A 252 -4.20 -22.59 2.33
C VAL A 252 -4.53 -21.94 0.98
N ARG A 253 -3.52 -21.35 0.33
CA ARG A 253 -3.67 -20.68 -0.96
C ARG A 253 -4.24 -21.63 -2.06
N ASN A 254 -3.74 -22.86 -2.13
CA ASN A 254 -4.14 -23.79 -3.17
C ASN A 254 -5.36 -24.64 -2.80
N SER A 255 -5.74 -24.62 -1.51
CA SER A 255 -6.88 -25.44 -1.05
C SER A 255 -8.22 -25.02 -1.66
N ASP A 256 -8.39 -23.73 -2.01
CA ASP A 256 -9.61 -23.28 -2.69
C ASP A 256 -9.79 -23.98 -4.04
N GLU A 257 -8.73 -24.01 -4.86
CA GLU A 257 -8.73 -24.65 -6.17
C GLU A 257 -8.84 -26.18 -6.04
N LEU A 258 -8.24 -26.77 -5.01
CA LEU A 258 -8.40 -28.20 -4.74
C LEU A 258 -9.82 -28.57 -4.29
N PHE A 259 -10.46 -27.79 -3.45
CA PHE A 259 -11.87 -27.99 -3.10
C PHE A 259 -12.74 -27.92 -4.36
N GLN A 260 -12.52 -26.92 -5.20
CA GLN A 260 -13.22 -26.79 -6.47
C GLN A 260 -12.99 -28.02 -7.38
N LEU A 261 -11.75 -28.49 -7.48
CA LEU A 261 -11.39 -29.67 -8.26
C LEU A 261 -12.11 -30.90 -7.75
N TYR A 262 -12.07 -31.18 -6.45
CA TYR A 262 -12.70 -32.36 -5.85
C TYR A 262 -14.22 -32.30 -5.93
N GLU A 263 -14.82 -31.13 -5.85
CA GLU A 263 -16.25 -30.93 -6.10
C GLU A 263 -16.63 -31.26 -7.55
N LEU A 264 -15.89 -30.70 -8.51
CA LEU A 264 -16.12 -30.97 -9.95
C LEU A 264 -15.93 -32.44 -10.33
N THR A 265 -14.99 -33.10 -9.66
CA THR A 265 -14.68 -34.53 -9.91
C THR A 265 -15.42 -35.49 -8.98
N LYS A 266 -16.33 -34.98 -8.14
CA LYS A 266 -17.15 -35.75 -7.18
C LYS A 266 -16.32 -36.66 -6.28
N GLN A 267 -15.29 -36.11 -5.60
CA GLN A 267 -14.38 -36.85 -4.72
C GLN A 267 -14.54 -36.42 -3.25
N PRO A 268 -15.64 -36.72 -2.55
CA PRO A 268 -15.93 -36.20 -1.20
C PRO A 268 -14.91 -36.66 -0.14
N ASP A 269 -14.35 -37.87 -0.30
CA ASP A 269 -13.31 -38.34 0.64
C ASP A 269 -12.03 -37.52 0.58
N LYS A 270 -11.64 -37.04 -0.61
CA LYS A 270 -10.49 -36.16 -0.77
C LYS A 270 -10.79 -34.75 -0.23
N GLU A 271 -12.01 -34.26 -0.46
CA GLU A 271 -12.45 -33.00 0.17
C GLU A 271 -12.34 -33.07 1.70
N ARG A 272 -12.83 -34.17 2.29
CA ARG A 272 -12.76 -34.39 3.74
C ARG A 272 -11.31 -34.41 4.23
N LYS A 273 -10.42 -35.12 3.53
CA LYS A 273 -8.98 -35.15 3.86
C LYS A 273 -8.36 -33.75 3.80
N LEU A 274 -8.71 -32.96 2.80
CA LEU A 274 -8.23 -31.59 2.66
C LEU A 274 -8.75 -30.68 3.77
N ALA A 275 -10.04 -30.82 4.14
CA ALA A 275 -10.62 -30.08 5.27
C ALA A 275 -9.90 -30.43 6.59
N ASN A 276 -9.66 -31.70 6.85
CA ASN A 276 -8.94 -32.15 8.04
C ASN A 276 -7.49 -31.62 8.06
N LEU A 277 -6.82 -31.59 6.92
CA LEU A 277 -5.51 -30.99 6.78
C LEU A 277 -5.53 -29.51 7.14
N LEU A 278 -6.49 -28.74 6.61
CA LEU A 278 -6.64 -27.32 6.94
C LEU A 278 -6.92 -27.08 8.42
N ILE A 279 -7.74 -27.90 9.05
CA ILE A 279 -8.00 -27.85 10.49
C ILE A 279 -6.69 -28.09 11.26
N GLY A 280 -5.91 -29.09 10.85
CA GLY A 280 -4.65 -29.44 11.51
C GLY A 280 -3.58 -28.36 11.41
N ILE A 281 -3.50 -27.66 10.28
CA ILE A 281 -2.49 -26.59 10.09
C ILE A 281 -2.95 -25.23 10.61
N LEU A 282 -4.24 -25.01 10.85
CA LEU A 282 -4.80 -23.72 11.27
C LEU A 282 -4.09 -23.09 12.48
N PRO A 283 -3.73 -23.84 13.54
CA PRO A 283 -2.99 -23.29 14.66
C PRO A 283 -1.58 -22.81 14.30
N SER A 284 -0.92 -23.46 13.34
CA SER A 284 0.43 -23.14 12.90
C SER A 284 0.52 -21.94 11.97
N LEU A 285 -0.60 -21.43 11.45
CA LEU A 285 -0.64 -20.23 10.64
C LEU A 285 -0.38 -19.00 11.53
N THR A 286 0.66 -18.24 11.23
CA THR A 286 1.02 -17.02 11.97
C THR A 286 0.22 -15.80 11.50
N ASN A 287 -0.06 -15.72 10.21
CA ASN A 287 -0.69 -14.55 9.59
C ASN A 287 -2.23 -14.62 9.68
N THR A 288 -2.86 -13.58 10.23
CA THR A 288 -4.32 -13.47 10.41
C THR A 288 -5.09 -13.63 9.10
N LYS A 289 -4.60 -13.05 7.99
CA LYS A 289 -5.22 -13.18 6.66
C LYS A 289 -5.29 -14.63 6.19
N ASN A 290 -4.24 -15.41 6.41
CA ASN A 290 -4.23 -16.83 6.05
C ASN A 290 -5.19 -17.66 6.91
N LYS A 291 -5.33 -17.33 8.19
CA LYS A 291 -6.36 -17.93 9.07
C LYS A 291 -7.77 -17.62 8.59
N ILE A 292 -8.02 -16.39 8.17
CA ILE A 292 -9.31 -15.97 7.58
C ILE A 292 -9.62 -16.80 6.34
N ILE A 293 -8.68 -16.94 5.41
CA ILE A 293 -8.89 -17.73 4.19
C ILE A 293 -9.18 -19.19 4.53
N ALA A 294 -8.39 -19.80 5.43
CA ALA A 294 -8.60 -21.19 5.85
C ALA A 294 -9.97 -21.40 6.51
N CYS A 295 -10.36 -20.50 7.42
CA CYS A 295 -11.68 -20.56 8.07
C CYS A 295 -12.83 -20.36 7.07
N ALA A 296 -12.67 -19.47 6.09
CA ALA A 296 -13.67 -19.26 5.03
C ALA A 296 -13.85 -20.51 4.16
N LEU A 297 -12.76 -21.19 3.80
CA LEU A 297 -12.79 -22.44 3.07
C LEU A 297 -13.47 -23.54 3.86
N LEU A 298 -13.12 -23.71 5.13
CA LEU A 298 -13.71 -24.70 6.03
C LEU A 298 -15.20 -24.44 6.27
N ARG A 299 -15.60 -23.20 6.49
CA ARG A 299 -17.02 -22.82 6.60
C ARG A 299 -17.79 -23.21 5.34
N ARG A 300 -17.26 -22.90 4.15
CA ARG A 300 -17.88 -23.26 2.86
C ARG A 300 -17.98 -24.76 2.68
N TYR A 301 -16.95 -25.51 3.06
CA TYR A 301 -16.94 -26.96 3.05
C TYR A 301 -18.05 -27.53 3.95
N PHE A 302 -18.10 -27.14 5.24
CA PHE A 302 -19.10 -27.66 6.18
C PHE A 302 -20.52 -27.24 5.84
N ALA A 303 -20.71 -26.05 5.28
CA ALA A 303 -22.02 -25.64 4.75
C ALA A 303 -22.52 -26.58 3.64
N ARG A 304 -21.63 -27.00 2.72
CA ARG A 304 -21.98 -27.98 1.66
C ARG A 304 -22.27 -29.37 2.19
N GLN A 305 -21.64 -29.75 3.29
CA GLN A 305 -21.87 -31.03 3.97
C GLN A 305 -23.12 -31.02 4.87
N ASN A 306 -23.84 -29.91 4.97
CA ASN A 306 -24.94 -29.67 5.90
C ASN A 306 -24.53 -29.82 7.39
N ASP A 307 -23.27 -29.73 7.70
CA ASP A 307 -22.74 -29.72 9.07
C ASP A 307 -22.86 -28.31 9.66
N MET A 308 -24.04 -28.02 10.19
CA MET A 308 -24.39 -26.71 10.74
C MET A 308 -23.55 -26.36 11.98
N GLN A 309 -23.16 -27.37 12.76
CA GLN A 309 -22.36 -27.17 13.97
C GLN A 309 -20.95 -26.66 13.61
N ASN A 310 -20.24 -27.37 12.76
CA ASN A 310 -18.90 -26.96 12.32
C ASN A 310 -18.94 -25.67 11.47
N MET A 311 -19.96 -25.51 10.61
CA MET A 311 -20.17 -24.27 9.87
C MET A 311 -20.28 -23.07 10.82
N LYS A 312 -21.06 -23.17 11.92
CA LYS A 312 -21.19 -22.12 12.91
C LYS A 312 -19.85 -21.83 13.60
N ILE A 313 -19.12 -22.88 14.04
CA ILE A 313 -17.79 -22.72 14.67
C ILE A 313 -16.84 -21.91 13.79
N PHE A 314 -16.77 -22.20 12.48
CA PHE A 314 -15.88 -21.47 11.57
C PHE A 314 -16.42 -20.08 11.18
N SER A 315 -17.74 -19.85 11.25
CA SER A 315 -18.32 -18.50 11.13
C SER A 315 -17.92 -17.64 12.32
N ASP A 316 -18.08 -18.11 13.53
CA ASP A 316 -17.73 -17.37 14.75
C ASP A 316 -16.22 -17.05 14.77
N LYS A 317 -15.38 -18.03 14.38
CA LYS A 317 -13.93 -17.80 14.21
C LYS A 317 -13.62 -16.72 13.16
N LEU A 318 -14.34 -16.71 12.04
CA LEU A 318 -14.17 -15.71 10.99
C LEU A 318 -14.48 -14.31 11.49
N ASP A 319 -15.55 -14.12 12.24
CA ASP A 319 -15.94 -12.82 12.76
C ASP A 319 -14.87 -12.26 13.72
N VAL A 320 -14.36 -13.11 14.61
CA VAL A 320 -13.25 -12.74 15.51
C VAL A 320 -11.98 -12.40 14.71
N LEU A 321 -11.62 -13.22 13.73
CA LEU A 321 -10.41 -13.00 12.91
C LEU A 321 -10.52 -11.76 12.02
N ASN A 322 -11.69 -11.49 11.44
CA ASN A 322 -11.93 -10.30 10.64
C ASN A 322 -11.80 -9.03 11.49
N LYS A 323 -12.41 -9.02 12.69
CA LYS A 323 -12.25 -7.89 13.61
C LYS A 323 -10.78 -7.67 13.94
N ARG A 324 -10.08 -8.74 14.36
CA ARG A 324 -8.65 -8.67 14.65
C ARG A 324 -7.82 -8.16 13.47
N TYR A 325 -8.09 -8.63 12.25
CA TYR A 325 -7.39 -8.21 11.04
C TYR A 325 -7.60 -6.73 10.75
N ASN A 326 -8.84 -6.23 10.93
CA ASN A 326 -9.14 -4.82 10.76
C ASN A 326 -8.39 -3.97 11.79
N ASP A 327 -8.36 -4.41 13.05
CA ASP A 327 -7.62 -3.71 14.11
C ASP A 327 -6.10 -3.70 13.82
N GLU A 328 -5.55 -4.82 13.35
CA GLU A 328 -4.14 -4.94 12.94
C GLU A 328 -3.81 -3.97 11.79
N ILE A 329 -4.66 -3.91 10.74
CA ILE A 329 -4.46 -3.01 9.59
C ILE A 329 -4.60 -1.55 10.00
N THR A 330 -5.62 -1.21 10.79
CA THR A 330 -5.80 0.17 11.27
C THR A 330 -4.59 0.63 12.06
N LYS A 331 -4.13 -0.19 13.02
CA LYS A 331 -2.93 0.11 13.81
C LYS A 331 -1.66 0.24 12.96
N GLU A 332 -1.52 -0.61 11.94
CA GLU A 332 -0.39 -0.54 11.00
C GLU A 332 -0.41 0.77 10.20
N VAL A 333 -1.58 1.15 9.67
CA VAL A 333 -1.77 2.41 8.92
C VAL A 333 -1.48 3.61 9.80
N ASP A 334 -2.00 3.64 11.03
CA ASP A 334 -1.76 4.72 11.98
C ASP A 334 -0.27 4.84 12.32
N ASN A 335 0.39 3.73 12.65
CA ASN A 335 1.82 3.72 12.95
C ASN A 335 2.68 4.22 11.76
N ILE A 336 2.35 3.78 10.53
CA ILE A 336 3.07 4.23 9.32
C ILE A 336 2.81 5.71 9.06
N SER A 337 1.57 6.15 9.22
CA SER A 337 1.17 7.55 9.07
C SER A 337 1.95 8.45 10.02
N ASP A 338 2.04 8.06 11.29
CA ASP A 338 2.77 8.83 12.30
C ASP A 338 4.27 8.92 12.00
N VAL A 339 4.88 7.82 11.54
CA VAL A 339 6.28 7.82 11.11
C VAL A 339 6.49 8.72 9.89
N LEU A 340 5.61 8.64 8.89
CA LEU A 340 5.66 9.48 7.68
C LEU A 340 5.51 10.96 8.03
N ASN A 341 4.56 11.29 8.88
CA ASN A 341 4.32 12.66 9.35
C ASN A 341 5.53 13.20 10.13
N GLY A 342 6.04 12.39 11.06
CA GLY A 342 7.26 12.74 11.81
C GLY A 342 8.45 13.03 10.90
N TYR A 343 8.62 12.24 9.83
CA TYR A 343 9.65 12.46 8.83
C TYR A 343 9.43 13.73 8.02
N ILE A 344 8.21 13.94 7.49
CA ILE A 344 7.87 15.13 6.70
C ILE A 344 8.11 16.39 7.51
N ILE A 345 7.62 16.44 8.75
CA ILE A 345 7.80 17.57 9.67
C ILE A 345 9.29 17.79 9.93
N LYS A 346 10.04 16.73 10.23
CA LYS A 346 11.47 16.81 10.51
C LYS A 346 12.28 17.27 9.28
N ASN A 347 11.93 16.80 8.10
CA ASN A 347 12.57 17.18 6.84
C ASN A 347 12.26 18.64 6.47
N ILE A 348 11.01 19.08 6.66
CA ILE A 348 10.62 20.48 6.49
C ILE A 348 11.40 21.37 7.46
N ASN A 349 11.44 21.01 8.73
CA ASN A 349 12.17 21.77 9.74
C ASN A 349 13.67 21.83 9.45
N GLN A 350 14.29 20.73 8.98
CA GLN A 350 15.71 20.71 8.62
C GLN A 350 16.04 21.55 7.39
N LYS A 351 15.22 21.44 6.32
CA LYS A 351 15.39 22.31 5.12
C LYS A 351 15.24 23.78 5.49
N PHE A 352 14.41 24.06 6.49
CA PHE A 352 14.23 25.39 7.03
C PHE A 352 15.44 25.85 7.86
N ASP A 353 15.92 25.01 8.79
CA ASP A 353 17.10 25.27 9.60
C ASP A 353 18.37 25.39 8.75
N PHE A 354 18.50 24.62 7.66
CA PHE A 354 19.59 24.72 6.71
C PHE A 354 19.54 26.06 5.96
N LYS A 355 18.36 26.46 5.46
CA LYS A 355 18.18 27.80 4.85
C LYS A 355 18.51 28.92 5.82
N ILE A 356 18.10 28.80 7.09
CA ILE A 356 18.44 29.76 8.13
C ILE A 356 19.94 29.77 8.40
N ARG A 357 20.61 28.62 8.49
CA ARG A 357 22.06 28.54 8.71
C ARG A 357 22.84 29.02 7.49
N ASP A 358 22.43 28.72 6.29
CA ASP A 358 23.07 29.22 5.07
C ASP A 358 22.88 30.75 4.93
N HIS A 359 21.69 31.27 5.27
CA HIS A 359 21.48 32.71 5.40
C HIS A 359 22.33 33.36 6.50
N ARG A 360 22.45 32.72 7.65
CA ARG A 360 23.35 33.22 8.72
C ARG A 360 24.83 33.17 8.31
N ARG A 361 25.29 32.13 7.59
CA ARG A 361 26.65 32.05 7.04
C ARG A 361 26.90 33.13 6.00
N LYS A 362 25.97 33.32 5.06
CA LYS A 362 26.04 34.41 4.05
C LYS A 362 26.02 35.78 4.72
N ASN A 363 25.22 35.97 5.74
CA ASN A 363 25.18 37.20 6.53
C ASN A 363 26.43 37.40 7.36
N MET A 364 27.04 36.34 7.92
CA MET A 364 28.32 36.43 8.61
C MET A 364 29.49 36.76 7.66
N LEU A 365 29.48 36.18 6.45
CA LEU A 365 30.45 36.53 5.41
C LEU A 365 30.27 37.99 4.92
N LEU A 366 29.02 38.45 4.78
CA LEU A 366 28.70 39.84 4.48
C LEU A 366 29.12 40.78 5.62
N LEU A 367 28.88 40.37 6.87
CA LEU A 367 29.36 41.13 8.07
C LEU A 367 30.89 41.16 8.19
N SER A 368 31.61 40.07 7.84
CA SER A 368 33.07 40.06 7.81
C SER A 368 33.63 40.93 6.67
N LEU A 369 32.95 40.98 5.53
CA LEU A 369 33.27 41.93 4.44
C LEU A 369 32.96 43.38 4.81
N VAL A 370 31.86 43.57 5.53
CA VAL A 370 31.47 44.90 6.06
C VAL A 370 32.40 45.37 7.18
N LEU A 371 32.86 44.45 8.05
CA LEU A 371 33.91 44.78 9.05
C LEU A 371 35.24 45.20 8.39
N ALA A 372 35.59 44.61 7.26
CA ALA A 372 36.73 45.04 6.45
C ALA A 372 36.49 46.40 5.76
N THR A 373 35.22 46.77 5.59
CA THR A 373 34.83 48.05 4.99
C THR A 373 34.28 49.06 6.01
N ILE A 374 34.35 48.77 7.34
CA ILE A 374 33.86 49.62 8.44
C ILE A 374 34.48 51.03 8.48
N ILE A 375 35.57 51.24 7.75
CA ILE A 375 36.18 52.57 7.62
C ILE A 375 35.37 53.51 6.67
N ILE A 376 34.34 52.98 5.97
CA ILE A 376 33.69 53.73 4.90
C ILE A 376 32.26 54.23 5.20
N SER A 377 31.72 54.17 6.30
CA SER A 377 30.55 55.03 6.60
C SER A 377 29.46 54.48 7.53
N VAL A 378 29.14 55.30 8.50
CA VAL A 378 27.97 55.22 9.40
C VAL A 378 26.65 55.02 8.67
N ASN A 379 26.55 55.49 7.41
CA ASN A 379 25.36 55.30 6.56
C ASN A 379 25.10 53.87 6.11
N ILE A 380 26.15 53.03 6.02
CA ILE A 380 25.98 51.63 5.67
C ILE A 380 25.45 50.84 6.88
N ILE A 381 25.88 51.19 8.09
CA ILE A 381 25.42 50.56 9.33
C ILE A 381 23.92 50.79 9.58
N LEU A 382 23.43 52.00 9.28
CA LEU A 382 21.98 52.27 9.38
C LEU A 382 21.16 51.49 8.35
N LYS A 383 21.69 51.39 7.14
CA LYS A 383 21.05 50.63 6.06
C LYS A 383 21.07 49.11 6.31
N ILE A 384 22.11 48.62 6.98
CA ILE A 384 22.23 47.23 7.42
C ILE A 384 21.28 46.92 8.57
N ARG A 385 21.12 47.84 9.55
CA ARG A 385 20.14 47.68 10.63
C ARG A 385 18.71 47.62 10.11
N GLU A 386 18.37 48.42 9.13
CA GLU A 386 17.03 48.40 8.51
C GLU A 386 16.78 47.09 7.70
N ARG A 387 17.82 46.58 7.02
CA ARG A 387 17.75 45.29 6.33
C ARG A 387 17.58 44.12 7.29
N ASN A 388 18.33 44.10 8.38
CA ASN A 388 18.22 43.06 9.41
C ASN A 388 16.84 43.09 10.09
N LYS A 389 16.23 44.27 10.26
CA LYS A 389 14.86 44.39 10.77
C LYS A 389 13.82 43.80 9.80
N LYS A 390 13.93 44.13 8.51
CA LYS A 390 13.04 43.59 7.47
C LYS A 390 13.21 42.07 7.31
N GLU A 391 14.41 41.54 7.50
CA GLU A 391 14.70 40.11 7.42
C GLU A 391 14.16 39.33 8.63
N LYS A 392 14.22 39.92 9.83
CA LYS A 392 13.60 39.40 11.04
C LYS A 392 12.07 39.34 10.90
N GLU A 393 11.47 40.42 10.39
CA GLU A 393 10.02 40.46 10.09
C GLU A 393 9.62 39.46 9.01
N ARG A 394 10.53 39.21 8.04
CA ARG A 394 10.32 38.19 7.00
C ARG A 394 10.43 36.75 7.55
N LEU A 395 11.38 36.52 8.45
CA LEU A 395 11.57 35.25 9.15
C LEU A 395 10.39 34.91 10.07
N GLU A 396 9.87 35.92 10.77
CA GLU A 396 8.66 35.78 11.60
C GLU A 396 7.43 35.47 10.76
N ARG A 397 7.26 36.09 9.57
CA ARG A 397 6.18 35.73 8.63
C ARG A 397 6.36 34.32 8.04
N LEU A 398 7.60 33.90 7.78
CA LEU A 398 7.89 32.57 7.27
C LEU A 398 7.61 31.49 8.34
N ASN A 399 7.91 31.78 9.60
CA ASN A 399 7.57 30.91 10.74
C ASN A 399 6.05 30.77 10.92
N LEU A 400 5.31 31.88 10.80
CA LEU A 400 3.84 31.87 10.81
C LEU A 400 3.25 31.03 9.66
N LEU A 401 3.84 31.11 8.46
CA LEU A 401 3.42 30.30 7.31
C LEU A 401 3.73 28.80 7.51
N LEU A 402 4.84 28.50 8.19
CA LEU A 402 5.19 27.11 8.50
C LEU A 402 4.26 26.48 9.54
N GLU A 403 3.91 27.27 10.58
CA GLU A 403 2.93 26.83 11.59
C GLU A 403 1.54 26.62 10.96
N SER A 404 1.11 27.53 10.07
CA SER A 404 -0.19 27.37 9.38
C SER A 404 -0.20 26.16 8.42
N SER A 405 0.94 25.85 7.75
CA SER A 405 1.03 24.68 6.90
C SER A 405 1.08 23.37 7.69
N LYS A 406 1.70 23.38 8.88
CA LYS A 406 1.70 22.28 9.83
C LYS A 406 0.28 21.95 10.32
N GLU A 407 -0.47 22.98 10.75
CA GLU A 407 -1.87 22.80 11.17
C GLU A 407 -2.77 22.27 10.04
N THR A 408 -2.52 22.72 8.80
CA THR A 408 -3.28 22.25 7.63
C THR A 408 -2.98 20.78 7.35
N LEU A 409 -1.72 20.39 7.45
CA LEU A 409 -1.28 19.00 7.24
C LEU A 409 -1.84 18.05 8.31
N GLU A 410 -1.83 18.48 9.57
CA GLU A 410 -2.43 17.73 10.69
C GLU A 410 -3.95 17.54 10.51
N LYS A 411 -4.66 18.57 10.01
CA LYS A 411 -6.09 18.48 9.69
C LYS A 411 -6.37 17.54 8.53
N ASP A 412 -5.55 17.58 7.48
CA ASP A 412 -5.67 16.67 6.33
C ASP A 412 -5.45 15.20 6.73
N ILE A 413 -4.50 14.96 7.62
CA ILE A 413 -4.22 13.63 8.15
C ILE A 413 -5.38 13.09 8.99
N GLN A 414 -5.94 13.93 9.84
CA GLN A 414 -7.13 13.58 10.64
C GLN A 414 -8.33 13.25 9.73
N MET A 415 -8.51 14.03 8.67
CA MET A 415 -9.58 13.83 7.69
C MET A 415 -9.36 12.52 6.90
N GLN A 416 -8.12 12.21 6.50
CA GLN A 416 -7.78 10.96 5.83
C GLN A 416 -8.01 9.73 6.74
N LYS A 417 -7.62 9.83 8.03
CA LYS A 417 -7.91 8.79 9.05
C LYS A 417 -9.41 8.55 9.20
N GLY A 418 -10.21 9.61 9.21
CA GLY A 418 -11.66 9.53 9.26
C GLY A 418 -12.26 8.83 8.03
N LYS A 419 -11.79 9.18 6.83
CA LYS A 419 -12.24 8.55 5.57
C LYS A 419 -11.93 7.05 5.52
N ILE A 420 -10.73 6.65 5.96
CA ILE A 420 -10.31 5.25 5.99
C ILE A 420 -11.16 4.44 6.99
N LYS A 421 -11.40 4.99 8.19
CA LYS A 421 -12.24 4.34 9.21
C LYS A 421 -13.67 4.14 8.71
N ASN A 422 -14.25 5.15 8.03
CA ASN A 422 -15.59 5.05 7.46
C ASN A 422 -15.67 4.05 6.30
N LEU A 423 -14.64 4.01 5.42
CA LEU A 423 -14.57 3.02 4.34
C LEU A 423 -14.51 1.59 4.88
N HIS A 424 -13.74 1.36 5.93
CA HIS A 424 -13.63 0.06 6.59
C HIS A 424 -14.95 -0.38 7.23
N MET A 425 -15.64 0.56 7.90
CA MET A 425 -16.93 0.29 8.52
C MET A 425 -18.00 -0.06 7.47
N ASN A 426 -18.01 0.69 6.35
CA ASN A 426 -18.94 0.45 5.23
C ASN A 426 -18.64 -0.89 4.52
N LEU A 427 -17.37 -1.25 4.35
CA LEU A 427 -16.98 -2.52 3.74
C LEU A 427 -17.42 -3.72 4.60
N ASN A 428 -17.24 -3.62 5.91
CA ASN A 428 -17.66 -4.67 6.85
C ASN A 428 -19.18 -4.82 6.88
N LEU A 429 -19.92 -3.71 6.90
CA LEU A 429 -21.39 -3.72 6.85
C LEU A 429 -21.90 -4.34 5.54
N LYS A 430 -21.27 -4.02 4.41
CA LYS A 430 -21.59 -4.60 3.10
C LYS A 430 -21.35 -6.12 3.08
N ILE A 431 -20.22 -6.58 3.60
CA ILE A 431 -19.89 -8.01 3.69
C ILE A 431 -20.87 -8.77 4.60
N GLU A 432 -21.28 -8.18 5.73
CA GLU A 432 -22.27 -8.80 6.63
C GLU A 432 -23.67 -8.86 6.01
N THR A 433 -24.07 -7.80 5.31
CA THR A 433 -25.37 -7.75 4.64
C THR A 433 -25.43 -8.70 3.44
N GLU A 434 -24.36 -8.80 2.64
CA GLU A 434 -24.26 -9.78 1.55
C GLU A 434 -24.28 -11.23 2.06
N LYS A 435 -23.65 -11.51 3.20
CA LYS A 435 -23.71 -12.83 3.86
C LYS A 435 -25.11 -13.18 4.33
N ALA A 436 -25.79 -12.26 5.00
CA ALA A 436 -27.14 -12.44 5.49
C ALA A 436 -28.15 -12.67 4.32
N PHE A 437 -27.95 -11.97 3.21
CA PHE A 437 -28.74 -12.12 1.99
C PHE A 437 -28.54 -13.50 1.34
N LEU A 438 -27.28 -13.94 1.22
CA LEU A 438 -26.91 -15.28 0.71
C LEU A 438 -27.48 -16.41 1.57
N GLU A 439 -27.48 -16.26 2.89
CA GLU A 439 -28.11 -17.26 3.79
C GLU A 439 -29.61 -17.34 3.59
N ASN A 440 -30.27 -16.21 3.41
CA ASN A 440 -31.71 -16.18 3.16
C ASN A 440 -32.08 -16.80 1.79
N LEU A 441 -31.32 -16.52 0.74
CA LEU A 441 -31.51 -17.17 -0.56
C LEU A 441 -31.31 -18.68 -0.50
N LYS A 442 -30.37 -19.17 0.32
CA LYS A 442 -30.15 -20.62 0.55
C LYS A 442 -31.32 -21.28 1.31
N LYS A 443 -31.94 -20.56 2.26
CA LYS A 443 -33.14 -21.05 3.00
C LYS A 443 -34.33 -21.17 2.06
N ILE A 444 -34.53 -20.21 1.17
CA ILE A 444 -35.61 -20.18 0.16
C ILE A 444 -35.44 -21.33 -0.84
N LYS A 445 -34.24 -21.63 -1.30
CA LYS A 445 -33.94 -22.72 -2.23
C LYS A 445 -34.23 -24.12 -1.64
N LYS A 446 -34.29 -24.28 -0.30
CA LYS A 446 -34.48 -25.57 0.40
C LYS A 446 -35.92 -25.89 0.79
N SER A 447 -36.84 -24.94 0.72
CA SER A 447 -38.23 -25.19 1.14
C SER A 447 -39.08 -25.69 -0.02
N LYS A 448 -39.71 -26.83 0.16
CA LYS A 448 -40.54 -27.51 -0.85
C LYS A 448 -41.99 -27.00 -0.96
N ASN A 449 -42.41 -26.06 -0.10
CA ASN A 449 -43.74 -25.44 -0.10
C ASN A 449 -43.56 -23.92 0.12
N ILE A 450 -43.47 -23.20 -0.97
CA ILE A 450 -43.27 -21.75 -0.90
C ILE A 450 -44.54 -21.09 -1.43
N ASN A 451 -45.19 -20.29 -0.58
CA ASN A 451 -46.08 -19.24 -1.02
C ASN A 451 -45.23 -18.16 -1.72
N ALA A 452 -45.19 -18.21 -3.06
CA ALA A 452 -44.27 -17.38 -3.88
C ALA A 452 -44.48 -15.86 -3.60
N GLU A 453 -45.70 -15.47 -3.27
CA GLU A 453 -46.06 -14.09 -3.04
C GLU A 453 -45.52 -13.53 -1.69
N GLU A 454 -45.53 -14.37 -0.66
CA GLU A 454 -45.03 -14.02 0.68
C GLU A 454 -43.49 -14.00 0.71
N THR A 455 -42.87 -14.91 -0.02
CA THR A 455 -41.41 -15.02 -0.17
C THR A 455 -40.82 -13.84 -0.97
N VAL A 456 -41.51 -13.44 -2.03
CA VAL A 456 -41.14 -12.24 -2.83
C VAL A 456 -41.32 -10.97 -1.99
N LYS A 457 -42.38 -10.88 -1.17
CA LYS A 457 -42.60 -9.75 -0.25
C LYS A 457 -41.51 -9.67 0.83
N ASP A 458 -41.08 -10.80 1.40
CA ASP A 458 -40.00 -10.84 2.41
C ASP A 458 -38.63 -10.51 1.79
N LEU A 459 -38.37 -10.98 0.57
CA LEU A 459 -37.19 -10.59 -0.21
C LEU A 459 -37.20 -9.09 -0.55
N PHE A 460 -38.34 -8.57 -0.99
CA PHE A 460 -38.49 -7.15 -1.32
C PHE A 460 -38.30 -6.26 -0.09
N PHE A 461 -38.83 -6.69 1.06
CA PHE A 461 -38.64 -5.99 2.34
C PHE A 461 -37.17 -6.01 2.79
N LYS A 462 -36.48 -7.11 2.60
CA LYS A 462 -35.07 -7.24 2.96
C LYS A 462 -34.15 -6.49 1.99
N ILE A 463 -34.45 -6.48 0.69
CA ILE A 463 -33.75 -5.66 -0.29
C ILE A 463 -33.98 -4.17 -0.01
N ASN A 464 -35.21 -3.79 0.35
CA ASN A 464 -35.53 -2.40 0.71
C ASN A 464 -34.81 -1.96 2.00
N ASN A 465 -34.68 -2.86 2.97
CA ASN A 465 -33.88 -2.59 4.16
C ASN A 465 -32.37 -2.48 3.85
N LEU A 466 -31.86 -3.26 2.88
CA LEU A 466 -30.49 -3.15 2.40
C LEU A 466 -30.25 -1.83 1.65
N LEU A 467 -31.19 -1.42 0.83
CA LEU A 467 -31.16 -0.13 0.14
C LEU A 467 -31.31 1.05 1.12
N GLN A 468 -32.13 0.93 2.17
CA GLN A 468 -32.23 1.95 3.22
C GLN A 468 -30.94 2.05 4.08
N ILE A 469 -30.20 0.96 4.23
CA ILE A 469 -28.87 0.99 4.88
C ILE A 469 -27.86 1.72 3.97
N ASP A 470 -27.95 1.54 2.66
CA ASP A 470 -27.13 2.29 1.68
C ASP A 470 -27.55 3.77 1.60
N GLU A 471 -28.85 4.08 1.65
CA GLU A 471 -29.36 5.44 1.72
C GLU A 471 -29.01 6.13 3.05
N LYS A 472 -29.17 5.46 4.19
CA LYS A 472 -28.74 5.99 5.50
C LYS A 472 -27.24 6.18 5.61
N ASN A 473 -26.43 5.37 4.94
CA ASN A 473 -24.98 5.60 4.85
C ASN A 473 -24.64 6.81 3.98
N ASN A 474 -25.41 7.07 2.91
CA ASN A 474 -25.29 8.30 2.13
C ASN A 474 -25.78 9.53 2.93
N ASP A 475 -26.83 9.39 3.72
CA ASP A 475 -27.33 10.44 4.61
C ASP A 475 -26.36 10.71 5.79
N PHE A 476 -25.66 9.71 6.30
CA PHE A 476 -24.64 9.89 7.36
C PHE A 476 -23.40 10.67 6.89
N VAL A 477 -23.09 10.65 5.60
CA VAL A 477 -22.10 11.54 5.00
C VAL A 477 -22.65 12.98 4.90
N SER A 478 -23.98 13.15 4.81
CA SER A 478 -24.66 14.45 4.78
C SER A 478 -24.99 15.01 6.18
N GLU A 479 -25.13 14.15 7.20
CA GLU A 479 -25.50 14.54 8.58
C GLU A 479 -24.31 14.96 9.46
N SER A 480 -23.09 14.87 8.98
CA SER A 480 -21.92 15.25 9.79
C SER A 480 -21.65 16.75 9.75
N SER A 481 -22.57 17.55 10.17
CA SER A 481 -22.29 18.71 11.03
C SER A 481 -23.55 19.58 11.20
N GLU A 482 -23.84 19.91 12.42
CA GLU A 482 -24.67 21.04 12.79
C GLU A 482 -24.29 22.30 12.00
N GLU A 483 -23.02 22.44 11.62
CA GLU A 483 -22.50 23.50 10.76
C GLU A 483 -23.06 23.48 9.32
N SER A 484 -23.25 22.30 8.69
CA SER A 484 -23.81 22.21 7.34
C SER A 484 -25.29 22.54 7.32
N ASN A 485 -26.03 22.14 8.36
CA ASN A 485 -27.45 22.47 8.50
C ASN A 485 -27.65 23.94 8.83
N ALA A 486 -26.82 24.53 9.70
CA ALA A 486 -26.83 25.95 10.00
C ALA A 486 -26.47 26.77 8.75
N PHE A 487 -25.51 26.33 7.96
CA PHE A 487 -25.15 26.97 6.71
C PHE A 487 -26.27 26.89 5.66
N MET A 488 -26.87 25.72 5.46
CA MET A 488 -27.99 25.58 4.50
C MET A 488 -29.19 26.47 4.90
N LYS A 489 -29.52 26.54 6.20
CA LYS A 489 -30.58 27.39 6.71
C LYS A 489 -30.29 28.87 6.43
N LYS A 490 -29.09 29.33 6.76
CA LYS A 490 -28.67 30.72 6.51
C LYS A 490 -28.63 31.05 5.02
N LEU A 491 -28.14 30.11 4.19
CA LEU A 491 -28.10 30.29 2.73
C LEU A 491 -29.52 30.35 2.14
N SER A 492 -30.49 29.58 2.65
CA SER A 492 -31.88 29.62 2.23
C SER A 492 -32.58 30.91 2.63
N GLU A 493 -32.21 31.49 3.77
CA GLU A 493 -32.71 32.82 4.22
C GLU A 493 -32.15 33.94 3.34
N MET A 494 -30.87 33.87 2.94
CA MET A 494 -30.23 34.88 2.08
C MET A 494 -30.66 34.77 0.61
N TYR A 495 -30.95 33.55 0.13
CA TYR A 495 -31.29 33.27 -1.26
C TYR A 495 -32.54 32.35 -1.36
N PRO A 496 -33.76 32.87 -1.15
CA PRO A 496 -34.98 32.03 -1.10
C PRO A 496 -35.31 31.29 -2.41
N PHE A 497 -34.65 31.64 -3.52
CA PHE A 497 -34.87 31.00 -4.82
C PHE A 497 -34.03 29.76 -5.06
N LEU A 498 -33.15 29.38 -4.09
CA LEU A 498 -32.40 28.13 -4.15
C LEU A 498 -33.32 26.99 -3.70
N SER A 499 -33.40 25.95 -4.52
CA SER A 499 -34.09 24.72 -4.13
C SER A 499 -33.22 23.93 -3.11
N GLU A 500 -33.85 23.01 -2.39
CA GLU A 500 -33.17 22.12 -1.46
C GLU A 500 -31.97 21.38 -2.12
N HIS A 501 -32.16 21.00 -3.38
CA HIS A 501 -31.10 20.38 -4.20
C HIS A 501 -29.97 21.39 -4.53
N ASP A 502 -30.28 22.66 -4.80
CA ASP A 502 -29.27 23.69 -5.01
C ASP A 502 -28.47 23.95 -3.72
N LEU A 503 -29.13 23.96 -2.56
CA LEU A 503 -28.50 24.12 -1.24
C LEU A 503 -27.52 22.98 -0.95
N LYS A 504 -27.91 21.75 -1.26
CA LYS A 504 -27.04 20.58 -1.15
C LYS A 504 -25.75 20.72 -2.00
N PHE A 505 -25.91 21.18 -3.23
CA PHE A 505 -24.77 21.46 -4.11
C PHE A 505 -23.87 22.60 -3.59
N CYS A 506 -24.47 23.63 -2.96
CA CYS A 506 -23.72 24.70 -2.31
C CYS A 506 -22.84 24.18 -1.17
N VAL A 507 -23.31 23.20 -0.38
CA VAL A 507 -22.49 22.54 0.64
C VAL A 507 -21.30 21.85 0.01
N TYR A 508 -21.49 21.10 -1.06
CA TYR A 508 -20.40 20.43 -1.77
C TYR A 508 -19.37 21.40 -2.33
N PHE A 509 -19.83 22.52 -2.93
CA PHE A 509 -18.92 23.55 -3.44
C PHE A 509 -18.20 24.30 -2.32
N ARG A 510 -18.85 24.52 -1.16
CA ARG A 510 -18.21 25.06 0.03
C ARG A 510 -17.11 24.14 0.57
N MET A 511 -17.32 22.82 0.49
CA MET A 511 -16.34 21.80 0.88
C MET A 511 -15.22 21.64 -0.15
N ASN A 512 -15.19 22.47 -1.20
CA ASN A 512 -14.21 22.44 -2.30
C ASN A 512 -14.14 21.09 -3.04
N LEU A 513 -15.24 20.34 -3.06
CA LEU A 513 -15.31 19.10 -3.82
C LEU A 513 -15.23 19.40 -5.32
N SER A 514 -14.43 18.64 -6.03
CA SER A 514 -14.32 18.73 -7.49
C SER A 514 -15.61 18.26 -8.17
N SER A 515 -15.84 18.73 -9.38
CA SER A 515 -17.00 18.29 -10.18
C SER A 515 -17.04 16.78 -10.43
N LYS A 516 -15.90 16.08 -10.33
CA LYS A 516 -15.82 14.63 -10.44
C LYS A 516 -16.27 13.93 -9.15
N GLU A 517 -15.90 14.47 -8.01
CA GLU A 517 -16.29 13.95 -6.70
C GLU A 517 -17.78 14.15 -6.44
N ILE A 518 -18.30 15.33 -6.74
CA ILE A 518 -19.74 15.64 -6.64
C ILE A 518 -20.55 14.73 -7.58
N ALA A 519 -20.06 14.50 -8.79
CA ALA A 519 -20.69 13.61 -9.76
C ALA A 519 -20.80 12.17 -9.25
N LEU A 520 -19.78 11.69 -8.53
CA LEU A 520 -19.80 10.38 -7.88
C LEU A 520 -20.79 10.33 -6.70
N LEU A 521 -20.84 11.39 -5.88
CA LEU A 521 -21.74 11.47 -4.73
C LEU A 521 -23.21 11.51 -5.13
N GLU A 522 -23.54 12.20 -6.22
CA GLU A 522 -24.92 12.39 -6.68
C GLU A 522 -25.31 11.45 -7.83
N ASN A 523 -24.42 10.53 -8.23
CA ASN A 523 -24.63 9.58 -9.33
C ASN A 523 -25.04 10.24 -10.66
N ILE A 524 -24.39 11.37 -10.99
CA ILE A 524 -24.62 12.16 -12.20
C ILE A 524 -23.31 12.35 -12.98
N THR A 525 -23.39 12.97 -14.17
CA THR A 525 -22.17 13.24 -14.93
C THR A 525 -21.44 14.50 -14.43
N PRO A 526 -20.11 14.57 -14.54
CA PRO A 526 -19.36 15.79 -14.21
C PRO A 526 -19.79 17.02 -15.03
N GLY A 527 -20.34 16.78 -16.24
CA GLY A 527 -20.96 17.82 -17.08
C GLY A 527 -22.20 18.41 -16.41
N SER A 528 -23.06 17.55 -15.87
CA SER A 528 -24.26 17.98 -15.14
C SER A 528 -23.90 18.83 -13.92
N VAL A 529 -22.86 18.47 -13.17
CA VAL A 529 -22.38 19.25 -12.01
C VAL A 529 -21.95 20.66 -12.43
N ARG A 530 -21.28 20.82 -13.57
CA ARG A 530 -20.89 22.14 -14.09
C ARG A 530 -22.11 22.98 -14.45
N VAL A 531 -23.13 22.36 -15.01
CA VAL A 531 -24.39 23.03 -15.31
C VAL A 531 -25.06 23.50 -14.02
N TYR A 532 -25.11 22.67 -12.98
CA TYR A 532 -25.61 23.07 -11.66
C TYR A 532 -24.79 24.22 -11.07
N LYS A 533 -23.47 24.16 -11.13
CA LYS A 533 -22.57 25.25 -10.67
C LYS A 533 -22.94 26.59 -11.34
N THR A 534 -23.12 26.57 -12.65
CA THR A 534 -23.50 27.78 -13.42
C THR A 534 -24.89 28.28 -13.06
N LYS A 535 -25.85 27.38 -12.90
CA LYS A 535 -27.21 27.71 -12.52
C LYS A 535 -27.32 28.34 -11.11
N ILE A 536 -26.54 27.78 -10.16
CA ILE A 536 -26.45 28.31 -8.81
C ILE A 536 -25.80 29.70 -8.81
N LYS A 537 -24.69 29.90 -9.54
CA LYS A 537 -24.07 31.21 -9.71
C LYS A 537 -25.06 32.26 -10.21
N SER A 538 -25.83 31.91 -11.23
CA SER A 538 -26.89 32.81 -11.77
C SER A 538 -27.97 33.12 -10.73
N LYS A 539 -28.40 32.13 -9.94
CA LYS A 539 -29.44 32.32 -8.90
C LYS A 539 -28.97 33.20 -7.74
N ILE A 540 -27.68 33.17 -7.39
CA ILE A 540 -27.13 34.00 -6.31
C ILE A 540 -26.52 35.32 -6.83
N GLY A 541 -26.64 35.61 -8.14
CA GLY A 541 -26.23 36.88 -8.74
C GLY A 541 -24.73 37.04 -8.96
N LEU A 542 -23.94 35.92 -9.05
CA LEU A 542 -22.51 35.96 -9.26
C LEU A 542 -22.14 36.09 -10.73
N GLY A 543 -21.12 36.91 -11.00
CA GLY A 543 -20.51 37.07 -12.32
C GLY A 543 -19.75 35.82 -12.80
N LYS A 544 -19.40 35.77 -14.08
CA LYS A 544 -18.69 34.63 -14.68
C LYS A 544 -17.31 34.39 -14.04
N GLU A 545 -16.62 35.46 -13.68
CA GLU A 545 -15.25 35.45 -13.15
C GLU A 545 -15.16 35.16 -11.63
N GLU A 546 -16.28 35.30 -10.91
CA GLU A 546 -16.29 35.09 -9.45
C GLU A 546 -16.33 33.60 -9.11
N GLU A 547 -15.56 33.18 -8.13
CA GLU A 547 -15.49 31.79 -7.74
C GLU A 547 -16.56 31.45 -6.69
N LEU A 548 -17.50 30.56 -7.05
CA LEU A 548 -18.64 30.17 -6.20
C LEU A 548 -18.20 29.69 -4.81
N SER A 549 -17.16 28.85 -4.73
CA SER A 549 -16.63 28.33 -3.46
C SER A 549 -16.10 29.44 -2.55
N ALA A 550 -15.44 30.44 -3.11
CA ALA A 550 -14.92 31.58 -2.36
C ALA A 550 -16.05 32.36 -1.69
N VAL A 551 -17.11 32.64 -2.42
CA VAL A 551 -18.29 33.37 -1.90
C VAL A 551 -19.06 32.55 -0.85
N LEU A 552 -19.24 31.24 -1.09
CA LEU A 552 -19.89 30.36 -0.12
C LEU A 552 -19.11 30.20 1.19
N ASN A 553 -17.78 30.30 1.15
CA ASN A 553 -16.93 30.26 2.34
C ASN A 553 -16.93 31.56 3.17
N THR A 554 -17.38 32.69 2.61
CA THR A 554 -17.56 33.95 3.38
C THR A 554 -18.83 33.96 4.21
N ILE A 555 -19.78 33.06 3.93
CA ILE A 555 -21.04 32.96 4.67
C ILE A 555 -20.80 32.11 5.94
N LYS A 556 -20.53 32.78 7.04
CA LYS A 556 -20.29 32.15 8.36
C LYS A 556 -21.56 31.72 9.05
#